data_26cd0200e1afda49bbcace9327451c6f
#
_entry.id   26cd0200e1afda49bbcace9327451c6f
#
_cell.length_a   1.000
_cell.length_b   1.000
_cell.length_c   1.000
_cell.angle_alpha   90.00
_cell.angle_beta   90.00
_cell.angle_gamma   90.00
#
_symmetry.space_group_name_H-M   'P 1'
#
loop_
_entity.id
_entity.type
_entity.pdbx_description
1 polymer ?
#
loop_
_entity_poly.entity_id
_entity_poly.type
_entity_poly.pdbx_seq_one_letter_code
_entity_poly.pdbx_strand_id
1 'polypeptide(L)' 'MAKFAIGEKVDNAANDHEGGIVIAVFPTVEGNFRYAVDTEGYGALNFFNEEKLVRHLN' A
#
# COMPACT_ATOMS: atom_id res chain seq x y z
N MET A 1 9.00 -3.17 11.62
CA MET A 1 8.49 -4.25 10.76
C MET A 1 7.37 -3.74 9.88
N ALA A 2 7.39 -4.09 8.61
CA ALA A 2 6.36 -3.60 7.69
C ALA A 2 5.00 -4.20 8.07
N LYS A 3 3.97 -3.36 8.03
CA LYS A 3 2.61 -3.75 8.39
C LYS A 3 1.93 -4.57 7.31
N PHE A 4 2.31 -4.33 6.05
CA PHE A 4 1.73 -5.01 4.89
C PHE A 4 2.83 -5.73 4.12
N ALA A 5 2.48 -6.84 3.49
CA ALA A 5 3.41 -7.65 2.71
C ALA A 5 3.18 -7.47 1.22
N ILE A 6 4.20 -7.74 0.42
CA ILE A 6 4.07 -7.76 -1.03
C ILE A 6 3.03 -8.81 -1.40
N GLY A 7 2.09 -8.43 -2.27
CA GLY A 7 0.99 -9.29 -2.66
C GLY A 7 -0.27 -9.09 -1.85
N GLU A 8 -0.19 -8.35 -0.76
CA GLU A 8 -1.35 -8.12 0.09
C GLU A 8 -2.28 -7.06 -0.52
N LYS A 9 -3.58 -7.27 -0.38
CA LYS A 9 -4.57 -6.32 -0.87
C LYS A 9 -4.85 -5.28 0.21
N VAL A 10 -4.73 -4.01 -0.15
CA VAL A 10 -4.89 -2.89 0.78
C VAL A 10 -5.79 -1.82 0.17
N ASP A 11 -6.34 -0.96 1.01
CA ASP A 11 -7.15 0.17 0.58
C ASP A 11 -6.56 1.46 1.14
N ASN A 12 -6.83 2.57 0.44
CA ASN A 12 -6.48 3.90 0.91
C ASN A 12 -7.40 4.24 2.08
N ALA A 13 -6.83 4.63 3.23
CA ALA A 13 -7.60 4.93 4.43
C ALA A 13 -8.54 6.10 4.23
N ALA A 14 -8.20 7.04 3.34
CA ALA A 14 -9.03 8.20 3.06
C ALA A 14 -10.07 7.93 1.97
N ASN A 15 -9.86 6.92 1.14
CA ASN A 15 -10.74 6.62 0.02
C ASN A 15 -10.60 5.13 -0.33
N ASP A 16 -11.56 4.33 0.13
CA ASP A 16 -11.50 2.88 -0.03
C ASP A 16 -11.71 2.42 -1.48
N HIS A 17 -12.01 3.34 -2.40
CA HIS A 17 -12.06 3.01 -3.82
C HIS A 17 -10.70 3.03 -4.49
N GLU A 18 -9.66 3.44 -3.78
CA GLU A 18 -8.31 3.54 -4.32
C GLU A 18 -7.38 2.44 -3.80
N GLY A 19 -7.94 1.30 -3.48
CA GLY A 19 -7.13 0.18 -3.03
C GLY A 19 -6.46 -0.54 -4.16
N GLY A 20 -5.57 -1.47 -3.83
CA GLY A 20 -4.86 -2.27 -4.80
C GLY A 20 -3.98 -3.30 -4.12
N ILE A 21 -3.00 -3.80 -4.88
CA ILE A 21 -2.08 -4.84 -4.41
C ILE A 21 -0.72 -4.21 -4.14
N VAL A 22 -0.16 -4.51 -2.98
CA VAL A 22 1.20 -4.07 -2.63
C VAL A 22 2.19 -4.83 -3.51
N ILE A 23 3.04 -4.10 -4.24
CA ILE A 23 4.05 -4.73 -5.09
C ILE A 23 5.47 -4.40 -4.65
N ALA A 24 5.67 -3.43 -3.78
CA ALA A 24 6.98 -3.15 -3.21
C ALA A 24 6.83 -2.46 -1.86
N VAL A 25 7.81 -2.67 -1.00
CA VAL A 25 7.86 -2.09 0.34
C VAL A 25 9.22 -1.41 0.48
N PHE A 26 9.22 -0.14 0.92
CA PHE A 26 10.44 0.64 1.05
C PHE A 26 10.58 1.15 2.49
N PRO A 27 11.70 0.85 3.16
CA PRO A 27 11.96 1.46 4.46
C PRO A 27 12.34 2.93 4.30
N THR A 28 11.94 3.76 5.24
CA THR A 28 12.33 5.16 5.27
C THR A 28 13.40 5.40 6.30
N VAL A 29 14.07 6.57 6.21
CA VAL A 29 15.13 6.89 7.15
C VAL A 29 14.60 7.10 8.57
N GLU A 30 13.31 7.35 8.73
CA GLU A 30 12.69 7.53 10.05
C GLU A 30 12.26 6.22 10.70
N GLY A 31 12.48 5.09 10.02
CA GLY A 31 12.06 3.80 10.55
C GLY A 31 10.65 3.40 10.18
N ASN A 32 10.02 4.14 9.28
CA ASN A 32 8.70 3.81 8.76
C ASN A 32 8.81 3.07 7.43
N PHE A 33 7.68 2.80 6.80
CA PHE A 33 7.65 2.10 5.52
C PHE A 33 6.73 2.84 4.56
N ARG A 34 7.11 2.80 3.29
CA ARG A 34 6.26 3.25 2.19
C ARG A 34 5.99 2.07 1.27
N TYR A 35 4.88 2.13 0.58
CA TYR A 35 4.40 1.02 -0.23
C TYR A 35 4.09 1.49 -1.63
N ALA A 36 4.50 0.70 -2.62
CA ALA A 36 4.07 0.89 -3.99
C ALA A 36 2.88 -0.04 -4.20
N VAL A 37 1.74 0.54 -4.55
CA VAL A 37 0.48 -0.17 -4.70
C VAL A 37 0.02 -0.05 -6.15
N ASP A 38 -0.27 -1.19 -6.77
CA ASP A 38 -0.85 -1.23 -8.10
C ASP A 38 -2.36 -1.13 -7.96
N THR A 39 -2.90 0.05 -8.24
CA THR A 39 -4.31 0.32 -7.99
C THR A 39 -5.21 -0.06 -9.15
N GLU A 40 -4.66 -0.38 -10.33
CA GLU A 40 -5.48 -0.64 -11.50
C GLU A 40 -5.16 -1.98 -12.18
N GLY A 41 -4.20 -2.71 -11.65
CA GLY A 41 -3.91 -4.07 -12.14
C GLY A 41 -3.05 -4.14 -13.39
N TYR A 42 -2.57 -3.00 -13.90
CA TYR A 42 -1.73 -2.99 -15.09
C TYR A 42 -0.51 -2.08 -14.96
N GLY A 43 -0.02 -1.90 -13.74
CA GLY A 43 1.22 -1.17 -13.51
C GLY A 43 1.05 0.31 -13.19
N ALA A 44 -0.17 0.76 -12.94
CA ALA A 44 -0.41 2.14 -12.51
C ALA A 44 -0.09 2.24 -11.01
N LEU A 45 1.16 2.53 -10.69
CA LEU A 45 1.64 2.49 -9.32
C LEU A 45 1.39 3.80 -8.59
N ASN A 46 0.94 3.68 -7.36
CA ASN A 46 0.83 4.80 -6.44
C ASN A 46 1.63 4.47 -5.19
N PHE A 47 2.26 5.50 -4.62
CA PHE A 47 3.08 5.33 -3.43
C PHE A 47 2.35 5.89 -2.23
N PHE A 48 2.28 5.10 -1.16
CA PHE A 48 1.58 5.51 0.07
C PHE A 48 2.47 5.29 1.27
N ASN A 49 2.35 6.18 2.25
CA ASN A 49 2.91 5.93 3.57
C ASN A 49 2.05 4.88 4.27
N GLU A 50 2.65 4.14 5.20
CA GLU A 50 1.97 3.04 5.88
C GLU A 50 0.67 3.51 6.57
N GLU A 51 0.69 4.71 7.13
CA GLU A 51 -0.48 5.26 7.83
C GLU A 51 -1.65 5.57 6.90
N LYS A 52 -1.41 5.65 5.59
CA LYS A 52 -2.45 5.94 4.61
C LYS A 52 -3.16 4.70 4.11
N LEU A 53 -2.70 3.53 4.50
CA LEU A 53 -3.24 2.27 4.01
C LEU A 53 -3.90 1.49 5.14
N VAL A 54 -4.96 0.77 4.79
CA VAL A 54 -5.60 -0.20 5.67
C VAL A 54 -5.75 -1.50 4.91
N ARG A 55 -5.84 -2.62 5.65
CA ARG A 55 -6.01 -3.91 5.03
C ARG A 55 -7.39 -3.98 4.38
N HIS A 56 -7.45 -4.49 3.15
CA HIS A 56 -8.72 -4.64 2.45
C HIS A 56 -9.59 -5.67 3.16
N LEU A 57 -10.85 -5.29 3.41
CA LEU A 57 -11.83 -6.16 4.03
C LEU A 57 -12.94 -6.44 3.04
N ASN A 58 -13.26 -7.69 2.86
CA ASN A 58 -14.38 -8.09 2.03
C ASN A 58 -15.63 -8.28 2.86
#